data_49ac32f8a788dba249dc37cfd1205d66
#
_entry.id   49ac32f8a788dba249dc37cfd1205d66
#
_cell.length_a   1.000
_cell.length_b   1.000
_cell.length_c   1.000
_cell.angle_alpha   90.00
_cell.angle_beta   90.00
_cell.angle_gamma   90.00
#
_symmetry.space_group_name_H-M   'P 1'
#
loop_
_entity.id
_entity.type
_entity.pdbx_description
1 polymer ?
#
loop_
_entity_poly.entity_id
_entity_poly.type
_entity_poly.pdbx_seq_one_letter_code
_entity_poly.pdbx_strand_id
1 'polypeptide(L)'
;MGAAVNNSCHKDELSLSLQQELKDVGDASYHPIQAIHHQLRHENEHIFEEIGTNKMFSIKMIGIGEEDRGQGVATNLIRRSILLAGCLGFRAIKTEATGRFSKETFQRVRKSFFVASLSSFCVHSILMCSL
;
A
#
# COMPACT_ATOMS: atom_id res chain seq x y z
N MET A 1 -2.52 13.36 16.16
CA MET A 1 -3.41 13.15 14.99
C MET A 1 -2.72 12.28 13.94
N GLY A 2 -3.46 11.45 13.23
CA GLY A 2 -2.93 10.60 12.16
C GLY A 2 -3.83 10.60 10.94
N ALA A 3 -3.24 10.38 9.76
CA ALA A 3 -3.95 10.28 8.49
C ALA A 3 -3.41 9.14 7.62
N ALA A 4 -4.28 8.54 6.82
CA ALA A 4 -3.92 7.59 5.79
C ALA A 4 -4.46 8.06 4.43
N VAL A 5 -3.63 7.96 3.40
CA VAL A 5 -4.01 8.23 2.01
C VAL A 5 -4.10 6.91 1.27
N ASN A 6 -5.29 6.63 0.77
CA ASN A 6 -5.61 5.42 0.04
C ASN A 6 -5.98 5.75 -1.41
N ASN A 7 -5.68 4.84 -2.33
CA ASN A 7 -5.98 4.97 -3.75
C ASN A 7 -6.29 3.60 -4.35
N SER A 8 -6.94 3.57 -5.51
CA SER A 8 -6.96 2.39 -6.36
C SER A 8 -5.70 2.36 -7.24
N CYS A 9 -5.11 1.19 -7.41
CA CYS A 9 -4.00 0.95 -8.34
C CYS A 9 -4.48 -0.01 -9.41
N HIS A 10 -4.41 0.41 -10.68
CA HIS A 10 -4.80 -0.39 -11.82
C HIS A 10 -3.56 -0.96 -12.52
N LYS A 11 -3.70 -2.15 -13.12
CA LYS A 11 -2.60 -2.80 -13.86
C LYS A 11 -2.08 -1.91 -14.98
N ASP A 12 -2.95 -1.20 -15.67
CA ASP A 12 -2.59 -0.34 -16.80
C ASP A 12 -1.72 0.87 -16.40
N GLU A 13 -1.83 1.32 -15.15
CA GLU A 13 -0.99 2.42 -14.63
C GLU A 13 0.49 2.01 -14.46
N LEU A 14 0.80 0.72 -14.43
CA LEU A 14 2.16 0.20 -14.33
C LEU A 14 2.96 0.35 -15.62
N SER A 15 2.29 0.54 -16.76
CA SER A 15 2.91 0.70 -18.07
C SER A 15 3.54 2.08 -18.31
N LEU A 16 3.30 3.03 -17.41
CA LEU A 16 3.89 4.36 -17.51
C LEU A 16 5.41 4.30 -17.33
N SER A 17 6.14 4.91 -18.25
CA SER A 17 7.60 5.00 -18.14
C SER A 17 8.00 5.91 -16.99
N LEU A 18 9.14 5.61 -16.35
CA LEU A 18 9.70 6.45 -15.29
C LEU A 18 9.83 7.93 -15.73
N GLN A 19 10.19 8.16 -17.00
CA GLN A 19 10.33 9.51 -17.55
C GLN A 19 8.99 10.28 -17.59
N GLN A 20 7.88 9.61 -17.84
CA GLN A 20 6.56 10.23 -17.77
C GLN A 20 6.16 10.57 -16.35
N GLU A 21 6.39 9.66 -15.41
CA GLU A 21 6.12 9.91 -13.99
C GLU A 21 6.97 11.05 -13.43
N LEU A 22 8.24 11.16 -13.83
CA LEU A 22 9.13 12.24 -13.38
C LEU A 22 8.76 13.61 -13.96
N LYS A 23 8.14 13.66 -15.14
CA LYS A 23 7.61 14.91 -15.72
C LYS A 23 6.43 15.47 -14.94
N ASP A 24 5.59 14.58 -14.41
CA ASP A 24 4.41 14.97 -13.63
C ASP A 24 4.80 15.48 -12.24
N VAL A 25 5.99 15.10 -11.75
CA VAL A 25 6.55 15.60 -10.50
C VAL A 25 7.45 16.79 -10.81
N GLY A 26 6.90 17.99 -10.67
CA GLY A 26 7.60 19.23 -11.03
C GLY A 26 8.84 19.56 -10.18
N ASP A 27 9.05 18.89 -9.05
CA ASP A 27 10.18 19.12 -8.14
C ASP A 27 11.20 17.98 -8.24
N ALA A 28 12.38 18.29 -8.74
CA ALA A 28 13.48 17.33 -8.92
C ALA A 28 13.95 16.67 -7.60
N SER A 29 13.69 17.27 -6.45
CA SER A 29 14.05 16.70 -5.15
C SER A 29 13.31 15.39 -4.84
N TYR A 30 12.13 15.17 -5.44
CA TYR A 30 11.35 13.95 -5.30
C TYR A 30 11.70 12.86 -6.32
N HIS A 31 12.51 13.14 -7.33
CA HIS A 31 12.86 12.17 -8.37
C HIS A 31 13.47 10.86 -7.83
N PRO A 32 14.38 10.86 -6.85
CA PRO A 32 14.92 9.62 -6.29
C PRO A 32 13.85 8.76 -5.62
N ILE A 33 12.91 9.38 -4.93
CA ILE A 33 11.79 8.69 -4.27
C ILE A 33 10.87 8.06 -5.31
N GLN A 34 10.54 8.80 -6.37
CA GLN A 34 9.72 8.29 -7.47
C GLN A 34 10.40 7.13 -8.22
N ALA A 35 11.71 7.20 -8.40
CA ALA A 35 12.47 6.12 -9.02
C ALA A 35 12.38 4.81 -8.20
N ILE A 36 12.48 4.89 -6.87
CA ILE A 36 12.32 3.74 -5.97
C ILE A 36 10.90 3.17 -6.08
N HIS A 37 9.88 4.00 -6.04
CA HIS A 37 8.50 3.56 -6.16
C HIS A 37 8.21 2.93 -7.52
N HIS A 38 8.78 3.49 -8.60
CA HIS A 38 8.66 2.92 -9.94
C HIS A 38 9.28 1.52 -10.02
N GLN A 39 10.50 1.36 -9.50
CA GLN A 39 11.18 0.07 -9.45
C GLN A 39 10.37 -0.97 -8.66
N LEU A 40 9.90 -0.63 -7.47
CA LEU A 40 9.08 -1.53 -6.64
C LEU A 40 7.79 -1.96 -7.36
N ARG A 41 7.16 -1.06 -8.11
CA ARG A 41 5.97 -1.39 -8.89
C ARG A 41 6.28 -2.35 -10.03
N HIS A 42 7.35 -2.10 -10.76
CA HIS A 42 7.75 -2.93 -11.89
C HIS A 42 8.14 -4.36 -11.46
N GLU A 43 8.91 -4.49 -10.37
CA GLU A 43 9.30 -5.79 -9.83
C GLU A 43 8.10 -6.64 -9.38
N ASN A 44 6.98 -6.00 -9.04
CA ASN A 44 5.78 -6.66 -8.51
C ASN A 44 4.60 -6.66 -9.49
N GLU A 45 4.83 -6.38 -10.76
CA GLU A 45 3.78 -6.34 -11.79
C GLU A 45 3.04 -7.68 -11.95
N HIS A 46 3.78 -8.81 -11.84
CA HIS A 46 3.25 -10.17 -11.95
C HIS A 46 2.16 -10.49 -10.91
N ILE A 47 2.11 -9.76 -9.80
CA ILE A 47 1.17 -9.99 -8.71
C ILE A 47 -0.29 -9.80 -9.15
N PHE A 48 -0.56 -8.88 -10.08
CA PHE A 48 -1.90 -8.71 -10.65
C PHE A 48 -2.40 -9.98 -11.33
N GLU A 49 -1.52 -10.70 -12.01
CA GLU A 49 -1.83 -11.95 -12.68
C GLU A 49 -2.02 -13.10 -11.67
N GLU A 50 -1.15 -13.20 -10.68
CA GLU A 50 -1.27 -14.22 -9.63
C GLU A 50 -2.59 -14.11 -8.85
N ILE A 51 -3.03 -12.90 -8.55
CA ILE A 51 -4.28 -12.67 -7.81
C ILE A 51 -5.51 -12.73 -8.73
N GLY A 52 -5.29 -12.59 -10.05
CA GLY A 52 -6.38 -12.56 -11.02
C GLY A 52 -7.26 -11.31 -10.87
N THR A 53 -6.65 -10.15 -10.72
CA THR A 53 -7.33 -8.86 -10.60
C THR A 53 -6.66 -7.80 -11.45
N ASN A 54 -7.46 -6.85 -11.96
CA ASN A 54 -6.94 -5.69 -12.69
C ASN A 54 -6.77 -4.46 -11.81
N LYS A 55 -7.25 -4.52 -10.57
CA LYS A 55 -7.19 -3.39 -9.64
C LYS A 55 -6.92 -3.87 -8.22
N MET A 56 -6.10 -3.12 -7.51
CA MET A 56 -5.82 -3.31 -6.10
C MET A 56 -6.09 -2.03 -5.31
N PHE A 57 -6.45 -2.19 -4.05
CA PHE A 57 -6.48 -1.06 -3.12
C PHE A 57 -5.06 -0.76 -2.67
N SER A 58 -4.64 0.50 -2.75
CA SER A 58 -3.29 0.92 -2.40
C SER A 58 -3.31 1.85 -1.20
N ILE A 59 -2.57 1.49 -0.15
CA ILE A 59 -2.30 2.41 0.97
C ILE A 59 -0.99 3.15 0.63
N LYS A 60 -1.12 4.40 0.21
CA LYS A 60 -0.01 5.22 -0.30
C LYS A 60 0.83 5.84 0.79
N MET A 61 0.17 6.42 1.78
CA MET A 61 0.84 7.14 2.87
C MET A 61 0.09 6.94 4.18
N ILE A 62 0.86 6.88 5.27
CA ILE A 62 0.34 6.98 6.64
C ILE A 62 1.23 7.97 7.38
N GLY A 63 0.63 9.02 7.91
CA GLY A 63 1.30 10.01 8.75
C GLY A 63 0.72 10.02 10.15
N ILE A 64 1.58 10.04 11.16
CA ILE A 64 1.21 10.11 12.58
C ILE A 64 1.96 11.26 13.23
N GLY A 65 1.23 12.14 13.92
CA GLY A 65 1.80 13.21 14.71
C GLY A 65 2.76 12.66 15.79
N GLU A 66 3.80 13.41 16.12
CA GLU A 66 4.84 12.94 17.04
C GLU A 66 4.28 12.53 18.40
N GLU A 67 3.34 13.31 18.92
CA GLU A 67 2.66 13.08 20.18
C GLU A 67 1.81 11.80 20.21
N ASP A 68 1.37 11.31 19.07
CA ASP A 68 0.50 10.13 18.95
C ASP A 68 1.25 8.85 18.54
N ARG A 69 2.57 8.94 18.41
CA ARG A 69 3.39 7.78 18.08
C ARG A 69 3.40 6.76 19.24
N GLY A 70 3.52 5.50 18.90
CA GLY A 70 3.52 4.41 19.90
C GLY A 70 2.15 4.04 20.46
N GLN A 71 1.09 4.79 20.16
CA GLN A 71 -0.27 4.57 20.68
C GLN A 71 -1.13 3.66 19.80
N GLY A 72 -0.55 3.04 18.77
CA GLY A 72 -1.27 2.13 17.87
C GLY A 72 -2.11 2.83 16.79
N VAL A 73 -2.01 4.14 16.63
CA VAL A 73 -2.78 4.92 15.66
C VAL A 73 -2.55 4.44 14.23
N ALA A 74 -1.29 4.19 13.85
CA ALA A 74 -0.95 3.64 12.52
C ALA A 74 -1.60 2.28 12.28
N THR A 75 -1.55 1.40 13.26
CA THR A 75 -2.18 0.07 13.22
C THR A 75 -3.69 0.18 12.99
N ASN A 76 -4.35 1.09 13.69
CA ASN A 76 -5.78 1.33 13.54
C ASN A 76 -6.13 1.91 12.16
N LEU A 77 -5.34 2.83 11.63
CA LEU A 77 -5.52 3.37 10.28
C LEU A 77 -5.39 2.29 9.21
N ILE A 78 -4.38 1.42 9.31
CA ILE A 78 -4.21 0.30 8.39
C ILE A 78 -5.41 -0.65 8.46
N ARG A 79 -5.86 -1.03 9.65
CA ARG A 79 -7.02 -1.90 9.84
C ARG A 79 -8.28 -1.30 9.21
N ARG A 80 -8.55 -0.01 9.42
CA ARG A 80 -9.68 0.68 8.81
C ARG A 80 -9.58 0.75 7.30
N SER A 81 -8.37 0.97 6.76
CA SER A 81 -8.13 0.94 5.31
C SER A 81 -8.41 -0.45 4.71
N ILE A 82 -8.04 -1.52 5.41
CA ILE A 82 -8.33 -2.90 4.99
C ILE A 82 -9.84 -3.17 4.99
N LEU A 83 -10.56 -2.76 6.03
CA LEU A 83 -12.01 -2.88 6.08
C LEU A 83 -12.69 -2.09 4.95
N LEU A 84 -12.24 -0.87 4.70
CA LEU A 84 -12.73 -0.05 3.59
C LEU A 84 -12.51 -0.74 2.24
N ALA A 85 -11.32 -1.29 2.01
CA ALA A 85 -11.03 -2.03 0.78
C ALA A 85 -11.98 -3.22 0.59
N GLY A 86 -12.26 -3.97 1.65
CA GLY A 86 -13.23 -5.07 1.63
C GLY A 86 -14.65 -4.58 1.31
N CYS A 87 -15.10 -3.50 1.94
CA CYS A 87 -16.41 -2.90 1.67
C CYS A 87 -16.55 -2.40 0.23
N LEU A 88 -15.45 -1.93 -0.37
CA LEU A 88 -15.42 -1.47 -1.77
C LEU A 88 -15.22 -2.62 -2.78
N GLY A 89 -15.14 -3.86 -2.33
CA GLY A 89 -15.02 -5.05 -3.17
C GLY A 89 -13.62 -5.28 -3.77
N PHE A 90 -12.58 -4.71 -3.17
CA PHE A 90 -11.22 -5.02 -3.60
C PHE A 90 -10.79 -6.40 -3.08
N ARG A 91 -10.18 -7.20 -3.95
CA ARG A 91 -9.68 -8.55 -3.62
C ARG A 91 -8.30 -8.53 -3.00
N ALA A 92 -7.53 -7.48 -3.23
CA ALA A 92 -6.17 -7.33 -2.74
C ALA A 92 -5.85 -5.91 -2.32
N ILE A 93 -4.93 -5.80 -1.37
CA ILE A 93 -4.38 -4.53 -0.90
C ILE A 93 -2.88 -4.55 -1.15
N LYS A 94 -2.39 -3.44 -1.70
CA LYS A 94 -0.98 -3.18 -1.94
C LYS A 94 -0.50 -2.05 -1.04
N THR A 95 0.72 -2.14 -0.57
CA THR A 95 1.44 -1.02 0.04
C THR A 95 2.92 -1.07 -0.32
N GLU A 96 3.55 0.08 -0.39
CA GLU A 96 4.99 0.23 -0.64
C GLU A 96 5.63 0.78 0.65
N ALA A 97 6.25 -0.11 1.42
CA ALA A 97 6.89 0.25 2.69
C ALA A 97 8.39 0.50 2.48
N THR A 98 8.78 1.76 2.38
CA THR A 98 10.19 2.17 2.20
C THR A 98 10.94 2.34 3.51
N GLY A 99 10.24 2.44 4.64
CA GLY A 99 10.82 2.60 5.96
C GLY A 99 10.68 1.36 6.85
N ARG A 100 11.66 1.13 7.72
CA ARG A 100 11.66 -0.01 8.65
C ARG A 100 10.40 -0.07 9.51
N PHE A 101 10.01 1.05 10.13
CA PHE A 101 8.82 1.09 11.01
C PHE A 101 7.53 0.82 10.25
N SER A 102 7.39 1.36 9.03
CA SER A 102 6.25 1.08 8.17
C SER A 102 6.16 -0.40 7.85
N LYS A 103 7.29 -1.01 7.45
CA LYS A 103 7.37 -2.44 7.16
C LYS A 103 6.93 -3.29 8.35
N GLU A 104 7.48 -3.05 9.53
CA GLU A 104 7.15 -3.79 10.75
C GLU A 104 5.67 -3.66 11.13
N THR A 105 5.10 -2.45 11.00
CA THR A 105 3.69 -2.21 11.31
C THR A 105 2.76 -2.95 10.35
N PHE A 106 3.01 -2.88 9.04
CA PHE A 106 2.24 -3.63 8.05
C PHE A 106 2.36 -5.14 8.23
N GLN A 107 3.56 -5.65 8.52
CA GLN A 107 3.76 -7.09 8.78
C GLN A 107 2.98 -7.56 10.00
N ARG A 108 2.94 -6.78 11.07
CA ARG A 108 2.18 -7.09 12.28
C ARG A 108 0.68 -7.13 11.99
N VAL A 109 0.16 -6.15 11.29
CA VAL A 109 -1.27 -6.12 10.91
C VAL A 109 -1.61 -7.28 10.00
N ARG A 110 -0.78 -7.58 9.00
CA ARG A 110 -0.97 -8.73 8.10
C ARG A 110 -1.12 -10.03 8.87
N LYS A 111 -0.22 -10.30 9.81
CA LYS A 111 -0.29 -11.51 10.65
C LYS A 111 -1.59 -11.58 11.45
N SER A 112 -2.01 -10.48 12.07
CA SER A 112 -3.24 -10.45 12.86
C SER A 112 -4.51 -10.61 12.01
N PHE A 113 -4.51 -10.10 10.78
CA PHE A 113 -5.64 -10.25 9.85
C PHE A 113 -5.77 -11.68 9.30
N PHE A 114 -4.65 -12.34 9.04
CA PHE A 114 -4.67 -13.74 8.56
C PHE A 114 -5.31 -14.70 9.58
N VAL A 115 -5.16 -14.41 10.85
CA VAL A 115 -5.77 -15.19 11.94
C VAL A 115 -7.26 -14.88 12.11
N ALA A 116 -7.68 -13.63 11.84
CA ALA A 116 -9.06 -13.19 12.03
C ALA A 116 -9.96 -13.37 10.79
N SER A 117 -9.40 -13.55 9.62
CA SER A 117 -10.11 -13.53 8.32
C SER A 117 -10.79 -14.85 7.95
N LEU A 118 -10.90 -15.80 8.86
CA LEU A 118 -11.60 -17.05 8.62
C LEU A 118 -13.12 -16.92 8.56
N SER A 119 -13.70 -15.74 8.72
CA SER A 119 -15.15 -15.68 8.87
C SER A 119 -15.97 -14.65 8.09
N SER A 120 -15.45 -13.62 7.39
CA SER A 120 -16.38 -12.72 6.68
C SER A 120 -15.88 -11.73 5.63
N PHE A 121 -14.61 -11.46 5.43
CA PHE A 121 -14.14 -10.48 4.45
C PHE A 121 -13.08 -11.03 3.52
N CYS A 122 -13.39 -11.03 2.21
CA CYS A 122 -12.52 -11.55 1.15
C CYS A 122 -11.44 -10.56 0.70
N VAL A 123 -10.59 -10.09 1.59
CA VAL A 123 -9.29 -9.56 1.15
C VAL A 123 -8.31 -10.73 1.08
N HIS A 124 -8.10 -11.24 -0.13
CA HIS A 124 -7.31 -12.46 -0.34
C HIS A 124 -5.81 -12.26 -0.11
N SER A 125 -5.32 -11.03 -0.22
CA SER A 125 -3.89 -10.77 -0.09
C SER A 125 -3.59 -9.35 0.34
N ILE A 126 -2.71 -9.20 1.31
CA ILE A 126 -2.05 -7.94 1.64
C ILE A 126 -0.62 -8.08 1.14
N LEU A 127 -0.30 -7.34 0.10
CA LEU A 127 1.00 -7.37 -0.56
C LEU A 127 1.84 -6.21 -0.07
N MET A 128 3.02 -6.54 0.40
CA MET A 128 4.02 -5.57 0.79
C MET A 128 5.17 -5.60 -0.19
N CYS A 129 5.32 -4.52 -0.95
CA CYS A 129 6.55 -4.25 -1.66
C CYS A 129 7.50 -3.56 -0.67
N SER A 130 8.66 -4.14 -0.43
CA SER A 130 9.68 -3.56 0.44
C SER A 130 11.05 -3.71 -0.19
N LEU A 131 11.85 -2.69 -0.02
CA LEU A 131 13.28 -2.76 -0.28
C LEU A 131 13.96 -3.77 0.64
#